data_9ca1c6130be6757dfb60f5ae43a4e076
#
_entry.id   9ca1c6130be6757dfb60f5ae43a4e076
#
_cell.length_a   1.000
_cell.length_b   1.000
_cell.length_c   1.000
_cell.angle_alpha   90.00
_cell.angle_beta   90.00
_cell.angle_gamma   90.00
#
_symmetry.space_group_name_H-M   'P 1'
#
loop_
_entity.id
_entity.type
_entity.pdbx_description
1 polymer ?
#
loop_
_entity_poly.entity_id
_entity_poly.type
_entity_poly.pdbx_seq_one_letter_code
_entity_poly.pdbx_strand_id
1 'polypeptide(L)'
;MQNSELDRADLRILEALQEHGNLSAAELAERLGMTASTCWRRVTRLEELGVIRKRVALLDREKLGLPVMVFSHVKLAGHGRDALLRFEQAVRAHPEILECYTLMGETDFLLRIVCPDIKAYEAFFLDHLSRFPGVQSVNSSIALAVIKETTALPLHS
;
A
#
# COMPACT_ATOMS: atom_id res chain seq x y z
N MET A 1 14.58 -15.59 0.82
CA MET A 1 14.95 -15.56 -0.59
C MET A 1 15.65 -14.22 -0.85
N GLN A 2 16.93 -14.29 -1.14
CA GLN A 2 17.85 -13.27 -1.66
C GLN A 2 17.77 -11.85 -1.07
N ASN A 3 18.23 -11.71 0.18
CA ASN A 3 18.64 -10.42 0.75
C ASN A 3 20.18 -10.24 0.58
N SER A 4 20.79 -10.92 -0.39
CA SER A 4 22.26 -11.05 -0.50
C SER A 4 22.95 -10.06 -1.43
N GLU A 5 22.25 -9.04 -1.92
CA GLU A 5 22.84 -8.13 -2.92
C GLU A 5 22.75 -6.62 -2.58
N LEU A 6 22.12 -6.23 -1.48
CA LEU A 6 22.09 -4.82 -1.05
C LEU A 6 23.25 -4.56 -0.09
N ASP A 7 24.14 -3.68 -0.48
CA ASP A 7 25.21 -3.23 0.38
C ASP A 7 24.77 -2.05 1.28
N ARG A 8 25.61 -1.66 2.22
CA ARG A 8 25.35 -0.55 3.14
C ARG A 8 25.10 0.78 2.41
N ALA A 9 25.73 0.99 1.27
CA ALA A 9 25.53 2.19 0.48
C ALA A 9 24.15 2.21 -0.18
N ASP A 10 23.65 1.05 -0.65
CA ASP A 10 22.30 0.89 -1.18
C ASP A 10 21.24 1.17 -0.11
N LEU A 11 21.42 0.65 1.11
CA LEU A 11 20.51 0.91 2.23
C LEU A 11 20.44 2.40 2.57
N ARG A 12 21.57 3.11 2.63
CA ARG A 12 21.61 4.57 2.85
C ARG A 12 20.91 5.36 1.75
N ILE A 13 21.02 4.93 0.48
CA ILE A 13 20.27 5.54 -0.63
C ILE A 13 18.77 5.32 -0.43
N LEU A 14 18.35 4.11 -0.08
CA LEU A 14 16.94 3.77 0.14
C LEU A 14 16.36 4.54 1.33
N GLU A 15 17.10 4.68 2.44
CA GLU A 15 16.71 5.50 3.60
C GLU A 15 16.46 6.95 3.18
N ALA A 16 17.41 7.57 2.47
CA ALA A 16 17.26 8.94 1.98
C ALA A 16 16.08 9.13 1.04
N LEU A 17 15.82 8.16 0.14
CA LEU A 17 14.69 8.19 -0.79
C LEU A 17 13.35 7.92 -0.13
N GLN A 18 13.28 7.18 0.97
CA GLN A 18 12.05 7.02 1.75
C GLN A 18 11.63 8.33 2.44
N GLU A 19 12.60 9.14 2.89
CA GLU A 19 12.35 10.45 3.49
C GLU A 19 12.03 11.51 2.42
N HIS A 20 12.75 11.48 1.32
CA HIS A 20 12.70 12.50 0.26
C HIS A 20 12.69 11.85 -1.12
N GLY A 21 11.54 11.36 -1.54
CA GLY A 21 11.38 10.59 -2.78
C GLY A 21 11.70 11.34 -4.08
N ASN A 22 11.78 12.68 -4.03
CA ASN A 22 12.04 13.56 -5.18
C ASN A 22 13.52 13.95 -5.36
N LEU A 23 14.43 13.47 -4.50
CA LEU A 23 15.85 13.79 -4.64
C LEU A 23 16.41 13.31 -5.98
N SER A 24 17.13 14.21 -6.65
CA SER A 24 17.94 13.89 -7.81
C SER A 24 19.19 13.10 -7.43
N ALA A 25 19.84 12.47 -8.40
CA ALA A 25 21.09 11.75 -8.15
C ALA A 25 22.22 12.69 -7.63
N ALA A 26 22.22 13.97 -8.01
CA ALA A 26 23.18 14.95 -7.54
C ALA A 26 22.93 15.31 -6.06
N GLU A 27 21.68 15.57 -5.67
CA GLU A 27 21.32 15.86 -4.28
C GLU A 27 21.55 14.65 -3.36
N LEU A 28 21.24 13.42 -3.83
CA LEU A 28 21.59 12.20 -3.11
C LEU A 28 23.09 12.04 -2.91
N ALA A 29 23.87 12.32 -3.96
CA ALA A 29 25.32 12.21 -3.94
C ALA A 29 25.92 13.14 -2.91
N GLU A 30 25.50 14.41 -2.90
CA GLU A 30 25.93 15.41 -1.91
C GLU A 30 25.58 14.95 -0.47
N ARG A 31 24.33 14.52 -0.25
CA ARG A 31 23.84 14.08 1.06
C ARG A 31 24.57 12.85 1.60
N LEU A 32 24.96 11.94 0.71
CA LEU A 32 25.55 10.65 1.08
C LEU A 32 27.09 10.61 0.97
N GLY A 33 27.72 11.70 0.51
CA GLY A 33 29.17 11.76 0.29
C GLY A 33 29.63 10.84 -0.85
N MET A 34 28.86 10.76 -1.92
CA MET A 34 29.16 9.95 -3.11
C MET A 34 29.29 10.84 -4.34
N THR A 35 29.72 10.26 -5.49
CA THR A 35 29.62 10.95 -6.78
C THR A 35 28.23 10.79 -7.39
N ALA A 36 27.78 11.79 -8.16
CA ALA A 36 26.46 11.74 -8.83
C ALA A 36 26.32 10.51 -9.74
N SER A 37 27.38 10.15 -10.47
CA SER A 37 27.39 8.96 -11.34
C SER A 37 27.26 7.66 -10.55
N THR A 38 27.90 7.56 -9.39
CA THR A 38 27.77 6.38 -8.52
C THR A 38 26.33 6.28 -7.95
N CYS A 39 25.77 7.38 -7.46
CA CYS A 39 24.39 7.41 -6.98
C CYS A 39 23.41 7.04 -8.09
N TRP A 40 23.53 7.66 -9.25
CA TRP A 40 22.65 7.37 -10.40
C TRP A 40 22.67 5.89 -10.77
N ARG A 41 23.85 5.29 -10.93
CA ARG A 41 24.00 3.88 -11.27
C ARG A 41 23.37 2.95 -10.23
N ARG A 42 23.55 3.26 -8.93
CA ARG A 42 22.95 2.48 -7.84
C ARG A 42 21.44 2.60 -7.81
N VAL A 43 20.89 3.79 -7.94
CA VAL A 43 19.44 4.03 -8.00
C VAL A 43 18.82 3.27 -9.17
N THR A 44 19.40 3.39 -10.38
CA THR A 44 18.95 2.66 -11.57
C THR A 44 18.95 1.15 -11.32
N ARG A 45 20.03 0.61 -10.74
CA ARG A 45 20.08 -0.82 -10.39
C ARG A 45 18.98 -1.22 -9.39
N LEU A 46 18.71 -0.40 -8.37
CA LEU A 46 17.65 -0.67 -7.37
C LEU A 46 16.25 -0.63 -7.99
N GLU A 47 16.03 0.22 -8.98
CA GLU A 47 14.80 0.27 -9.78
C GLU A 47 14.68 -0.97 -10.68
N GLU A 48 15.73 -1.36 -11.39
CA GLU A 48 15.79 -2.57 -12.23
C GLU A 48 15.57 -3.86 -11.43
N LEU A 49 16.11 -3.94 -10.21
CA LEU A 49 15.89 -5.05 -9.28
C LEU A 49 14.48 -5.04 -8.66
N GLY A 50 13.67 -3.99 -8.88
CA GLY A 50 12.35 -3.84 -8.30
C GLY A 50 12.35 -3.55 -6.80
N VAL A 51 13.51 -3.25 -6.19
CA VAL A 51 13.61 -2.80 -4.80
C VAL A 51 12.91 -1.45 -4.66
N ILE A 52 13.16 -0.54 -5.59
CA ILE A 52 12.37 0.69 -5.76
C ILE A 52 11.29 0.39 -6.80
N ARG A 53 10.05 0.19 -6.33
CA ARG A 53 8.93 -0.14 -7.23
C ARG A 53 8.46 1.07 -8.04
N LYS A 54 8.34 2.23 -7.40
CA LYS A 54 7.92 3.51 -8.00
C LYS A 54 8.12 4.66 -7.00
N ARG A 55 8.18 5.87 -7.53
CA ARG A 55 8.13 7.11 -6.73
C ARG A 55 6.78 7.78 -6.96
N VAL A 56 6.12 8.17 -5.89
CA VAL A 56 4.78 8.76 -5.93
C VAL A 56 4.70 9.93 -4.95
N ALA A 57 3.82 10.89 -5.24
CA ALA A 57 3.40 11.87 -4.25
C ALA A 57 2.44 11.21 -3.27
N LEU A 58 2.64 11.43 -1.98
CA LEU A 58 1.68 11.07 -0.94
C LEU A 58 0.69 12.22 -0.79
N LEU A 59 -0.59 11.90 -0.92
CA LEU A 59 -1.67 12.88 -0.86
C LEU A 59 -2.34 12.85 0.50
N ASP A 60 -2.73 14.04 0.98
CA ASP A 60 -3.53 14.19 2.19
C ASP A 60 -5.00 13.90 1.86
N ARG A 61 -5.51 12.75 2.26
CA ARG A 61 -6.86 12.28 1.98
C ARG A 61 -7.93 13.21 2.57
N GLU A 62 -7.68 13.82 3.74
CA GLU A 62 -8.63 14.71 4.39
C GLU A 62 -8.81 16.00 3.60
N LYS A 63 -7.71 16.59 3.10
CA LYS A 63 -7.73 17.76 2.21
C LYS A 63 -8.38 17.47 0.85
N LEU A 64 -8.39 16.22 0.44
CA LEU A 64 -9.06 15.77 -0.79
C LEU A 64 -10.52 15.34 -0.57
N GLY A 65 -11.07 15.54 0.63
CA GLY A 65 -12.45 15.21 0.94
C GLY A 65 -12.73 13.73 1.13
N LEU A 66 -11.73 12.94 1.55
CA LEU A 66 -11.85 11.52 1.85
C LEU A 66 -11.48 11.21 3.32
N PRO A 67 -12.14 11.87 4.31
CA PRO A 67 -11.75 11.74 5.73
C PRO A 67 -12.06 10.38 6.33
N VAL A 68 -13.06 9.66 5.81
CA VAL A 68 -13.50 8.39 6.41
C VAL A 68 -12.62 7.25 5.93
N MET A 69 -12.01 6.53 6.87
CA MET A 69 -11.25 5.31 6.62
C MET A 69 -11.93 4.14 7.32
N VAL A 70 -12.14 3.05 6.58
CA VAL A 70 -12.82 1.84 7.07
C VAL A 70 -11.92 0.63 6.85
N PHE A 71 -11.84 -0.21 7.86
CA PHE A 71 -11.22 -1.53 7.78
C PHE A 71 -12.34 -2.59 7.77
N SER A 72 -12.43 -3.35 6.69
CA SER A 72 -13.47 -4.36 6.51
C SER A 72 -12.85 -5.75 6.46
N HIS A 73 -13.21 -6.58 7.42
CA HIS A 73 -12.88 -7.99 7.45
C HIS A 73 -13.94 -8.77 6.66
N VAL A 74 -13.51 -9.47 5.65
CA VAL A 74 -14.40 -10.23 4.74
C VAL A 74 -14.18 -11.72 4.91
N LYS A 75 -15.28 -12.47 5.00
CA LYS A 75 -15.28 -13.92 4.96
C LYS A 75 -16.02 -14.40 3.73
N LEU A 76 -15.47 -15.38 3.02
CA LEU A 76 -16.11 -16.01 1.89
C LEU A 76 -16.85 -17.30 2.29
N ALA A 77 -17.93 -17.63 1.60
CA ALA A 77 -18.69 -18.86 1.82
C ALA A 77 -17.94 -20.11 1.34
N GLY A 78 -16.93 -19.93 0.47
CA GLY A 78 -16.13 -21.03 -0.05
C GLY A 78 -14.77 -20.54 -0.55
N HIS A 79 -13.78 -21.44 -0.52
CA HIS A 79 -12.37 -21.15 -0.81
C HIS A 79 -11.94 -21.70 -2.19
N GLY A 80 -12.89 -21.96 -3.08
CA GLY A 80 -12.59 -22.39 -4.44
C GLY A 80 -11.83 -21.32 -5.21
N ARG A 81 -10.82 -21.72 -5.99
CA ARG A 81 -9.95 -20.81 -6.75
C ARG A 81 -10.74 -19.79 -7.59
N ASP A 82 -11.82 -20.21 -8.21
CA ASP A 82 -12.66 -19.34 -9.05
C ASP A 82 -13.41 -18.29 -8.23
N ALA A 83 -13.84 -18.62 -7.01
CA ALA A 83 -14.50 -17.68 -6.11
C ALA A 83 -13.51 -16.60 -5.64
N LEU A 84 -12.29 -17.00 -5.28
CA LEU A 84 -11.21 -16.10 -4.90
C LEU A 84 -10.85 -15.14 -6.05
N LEU A 85 -10.67 -15.66 -7.27
CA LEU A 85 -10.35 -14.83 -8.43
C LEU A 85 -11.44 -13.81 -8.76
N ARG A 86 -12.71 -14.21 -8.69
CA ARG A 86 -13.84 -13.27 -8.90
C ARG A 86 -13.91 -12.20 -7.82
N PHE A 87 -13.67 -12.54 -6.56
CA PHE A 87 -13.60 -11.58 -5.47
C PHE A 87 -12.44 -10.59 -5.68
N GLU A 88 -11.24 -11.07 -6.00
CA GLU A 88 -10.07 -10.22 -6.30
C GLU A 88 -10.33 -9.25 -7.46
N GLN A 89 -10.99 -9.71 -8.53
CA GLN A 89 -11.37 -8.86 -9.66
C GLN A 89 -12.36 -7.76 -9.24
N ALA A 90 -13.35 -8.09 -8.41
CA ALA A 90 -14.30 -7.13 -7.88
C ALA A 90 -13.57 -6.08 -7.03
N VAL A 91 -12.68 -6.49 -6.12
CA VAL A 91 -11.87 -5.57 -5.31
C VAL A 91 -11.05 -4.62 -6.18
N ARG A 92 -10.39 -5.13 -7.23
CA ARG A 92 -9.55 -4.31 -8.13
C ARG A 92 -10.33 -3.29 -8.94
N ALA A 93 -11.62 -3.50 -9.15
CA ALA A 93 -12.49 -2.60 -9.91
C ALA A 93 -12.93 -1.35 -9.10
N HIS A 94 -12.74 -1.35 -7.78
CA HIS A 94 -13.22 -0.29 -6.90
C HIS A 94 -12.05 0.56 -6.36
N PRO A 95 -11.92 1.82 -6.81
CA PRO A 95 -10.84 2.71 -6.39
C PRO A 95 -10.93 3.15 -4.92
N GLU A 96 -12.09 3.03 -4.29
CA GLU A 96 -12.30 3.28 -2.87
C GLU A 96 -11.50 2.29 -2.00
N ILE A 97 -11.24 1.09 -2.51
CA ILE A 97 -10.44 0.06 -1.84
C ILE A 97 -8.97 0.33 -2.12
N LEU A 98 -8.26 0.87 -1.17
CA LEU A 98 -6.83 1.18 -1.31
C LEU A 98 -5.95 -0.05 -1.14
N GLU A 99 -6.34 -0.97 -0.27
CA GLU A 99 -5.57 -2.17 0.05
C GLU A 99 -6.50 -3.37 0.28
N CYS A 100 -6.03 -4.53 -0.13
CA CYS A 100 -6.67 -5.81 0.15
C CYS A 100 -5.58 -6.84 0.48
N TYR A 101 -5.70 -7.44 1.64
CA TYR A 101 -4.79 -8.47 2.14
C TYR A 101 -5.55 -9.78 2.32
N THR A 102 -4.96 -10.89 1.86
CA THR A 102 -5.41 -12.22 2.25
C THR A 102 -4.89 -12.52 3.64
N LEU A 103 -5.75 -12.99 4.51
CA LEU A 103 -5.41 -13.31 5.89
C LEU A 103 -5.44 -14.83 6.12
N MET A 104 -4.64 -15.27 7.07
CA MET A 104 -4.75 -16.61 7.65
C MET A 104 -5.41 -16.45 9.02
N GLY A 105 -6.63 -16.95 9.20
CA GLY A 105 -7.38 -16.81 10.45
C GLY A 105 -8.89 -16.94 10.28
N GLU A 106 -9.64 -16.25 11.13
CA GLU A 106 -11.11 -16.31 11.13
C GLU A 106 -11.77 -15.66 9.90
N THR A 107 -11.10 -14.67 9.31
CA THR A 107 -11.54 -13.96 8.11
C THR A 107 -10.53 -14.17 6.98
N ASP A 108 -11.01 -14.10 5.75
CA ASP A 108 -10.20 -14.41 4.56
C ASP A 108 -9.48 -13.17 4.03
N PHE A 109 -10.08 -11.99 4.16
CA PHE A 109 -9.51 -10.73 3.65
C PHE A 109 -9.69 -9.58 4.61
N LEU A 110 -8.72 -8.66 4.56
CA LEU A 110 -8.79 -7.34 5.16
C LEU A 110 -8.71 -6.29 4.06
N LEU A 111 -9.70 -5.41 4.02
CA LEU A 111 -9.75 -4.27 3.11
C LEU A 111 -9.50 -2.98 3.88
N ARG A 112 -8.74 -2.04 3.28
CA ARG A 112 -8.68 -0.64 3.70
C ARG A 112 -9.40 0.21 2.66
N ILE A 113 -10.48 0.88 3.09
CA ILE A 113 -11.40 1.61 2.23
C ILE A 113 -11.41 3.07 2.66
N VAL A 114 -11.50 4.01 1.71
CA VAL A 114 -11.65 5.44 1.99
C VAL A 114 -12.89 5.98 1.32
N CYS A 115 -13.59 6.85 2.03
CA CYS A 115 -14.85 7.45 1.57
C CYS A 115 -14.96 8.91 2.02
N PRO A 116 -15.79 9.73 1.31
CA PRO A 116 -16.06 11.10 1.71
C PRO A 116 -16.77 11.21 3.07
N ASP A 117 -17.70 10.30 3.33
CA ASP A 117 -18.48 10.26 4.56
C ASP A 117 -19.03 8.86 4.84
N ILE A 118 -19.72 8.70 5.98
CA ILE A 118 -20.29 7.42 6.41
C ILE A 118 -21.41 6.96 5.49
N LYS A 119 -22.20 7.88 4.92
CA LYS A 119 -23.28 7.53 3.99
C LYS A 119 -22.73 6.98 2.66
N ALA A 120 -21.63 7.55 2.19
CA ALA A 120 -20.94 7.03 1.01
C ALA A 120 -20.40 5.62 1.26
N TYR A 121 -19.89 5.34 2.48
CA TYR A 121 -19.49 3.99 2.85
C TYR A 121 -20.71 3.03 2.93
N GLU A 122 -21.82 3.46 3.53
CA GLU A 122 -23.05 2.67 3.60
C GLU A 122 -23.54 2.29 2.19
N ALA A 123 -23.59 3.26 1.27
CA ALA A 123 -23.95 3.01 -0.13
C ALA A 123 -22.98 2.02 -0.80
N PHE A 124 -21.68 2.24 -0.64
CA PHE A 124 -20.66 1.34 -1.16
C PHE A 124 -20.81 -0.09 -0.60
N PHE A 125 -21.09 -0.24 0.69
CA PHE A 125 -21.31 -1.52 1.32
C PHE A 125 -22.55 -2.24 0.73
N LEU A 126 -23.71 -1.55 0.67
CA LEU A 126 -24.97 -2.14 0.22
C LEU A 126 -24.97 -2.44 -1.27
N ASP A 127 -24.41 -1.56 -2.09
CA ASP A 127 -24.47 -1.68 -3.54
C ASP A 127 -23.35 -2.55 -4.12
N HIS A 128 -22.21 -2.65 -3.44
CA HIS A 128 -21.03 -3.32 -3.94
C HIS A 128 -20.47 -4.38 -2.99
N LEU A 129 -19.87 -3.98 -1.86
CA LEU A 129 -19.06 -4.86 -1.02
C LEU A 129 -19.80 -6.11 -0.52
N SER A 130 -21.03 -5.94 -0.04
CA SER A 130 -21.88 -7.07 0.41
C SER A 130 -22.31 -8.01 -0.70
N ARG A 131 -22.19 -7.57 -1.95
CA ARG A 131 -22.57 -8.31 -3.16
C ARG A 131 -21.38 -8.85 -3.94
N PHE A 132 -20.17 -8.65 -3.45
CA PHE A 132 -19.00 -9.21 -4.12
C PHE A 132 -19.10 -10.74 -4.17
N PRO A 133 -18.62 -11.36 -5.27
CA PRO A 133 -18.74 -12.80 -5.46
C PRO A 133 -18.18 -13.59 -4.27
N GLY A 134 -19.01 -14.49 -3.73
CA GLY A 134 -18.63 -15.39 -2.66
C GLY A 134 -18.60 -14.78 -1.25
N VAL A 135 -18.92 -13.50 -1.05
CA VAL A 135 -18.96 -12.89 0.28
C VAL A 135 -20.04 -13.54 1.14
N GLN A 136 -19.64 -14.06 2.29
CA GLN A 136 -20.52 -14.63 3.32
C GLN A 136 -20.83 -13.59 4.39
N SER A 137 -19.81 -12.90 4.87
CA SER A 137 -19.97 -11.87 5.91
C SER A 137 -18.89 -10.80 5.78
N VAL A 138 -19.23 -9.60 6.22
CA VAL A 138 -18.32 -8.46 6.31
C VAL A 138 -18.47 -7.84 7.69
N ASN A 139 -17.36 -7.63 8.38
CA ASN A 139 -17.28 -6.90 9.64
C ASN A 139 -16.42 -5.67 9.42
N SER A 140 -17.00 -4.48 9.58
CA SER A 140 -16.36 -3.21 9.27
C SER A 140 -16.17 -2.36 10.51
N SER A 141 -14.97 -1.78 10.63
CA SER A 141 -14.58 -0.85 11.69
C SER A 141 -14.15 0.47 11.08
N ILE A 142 -14.71 1.57 11.56
CA ILE A 142 -14.32 2.92 11.15
C ILE A 142 -13.16 3.37 12.02
N ALA A 143 -12.07 3.83 11.39
CA ALA A 143 -10.95 4.43 12.09
C ALA A 143 -11.36 5.80 12.66
N LEU A 144 -11.27 5.95 13.98
CA LEU A 144 -11.58 7.22 14.65
C LEU A 144 -10.42 8.22 14.54
N ALA A 145 -9.18 7.72 14.56
CA ALA A 145 -7.98 8.54 14.45
C ALA A 145 -6.83 7.72 13.86
N VAL A 146 -5.93 8.38 13.17
CA VAL A 146 -4.67 7.80 12.72
C VAL A 146 -3.58 8.19 13.71
N ILE A 147 -3.07 7.23 14.46
CA ILE A 147 -1.99 7.48 15.45
C ILE A 147 -0.62 7.47 14.79
N LYS A 148 -0.45 6.63 13.76
CA LYS A 148 0.79 6.54 12.98
C LYS A 148 0.46 6.05 11.58
N GLU A 149 0.97 6.77 10.59
CA GLU A 149 0.96 6.37 9.20
C GLU A 149 2.32 6.67 8.59
N THR A 150 2.95 5.68 8.00
CA THR A 150 4.23 5.83 7.30
C THR A 150 4.37 4.80 6.22
N THR A 151 5.00 5.17 5.12
CA THR A 151 5.40 4.25 4.04
C THR A 151 6.85 3.82 4.17
N ALA A 152 7.61 4.40 5.12
CA ALA A 152 9.01 4.08 5.32
C ALA A 152 9.16 2.70 5.97
N LEU A 153 9.89 1.82 5.31
CA LEU A 153 10.28 0.52 5.85
C LEU A 153 11.45 0.67 6.82
N PRO A 154 11.50 -0.07 7.93
CA PRO A 154 12.62 -0.07 8.85
C PRO A 154 13.80 -0.81 8.20
N LEU A 155 14.71 -0.05 7.58
CA LEU A 155 15.95 -0.60 7.02
C LEU A 155 16.99 -0.64 8.14
N HIS A 156 17.67 -1.78 8.28
CA HIS A 156 18.80 -1.93 9.22
C HIS A 156 20.09 -1.76 8.43
N SER A 157 20.65 -0.54 8.47
CA SER A 157 21.94 -0.20 7.87
C SER A 157 23.12 -0.59 8.77
#